data_ef71bbc145743ad1c5269c0c2320108c
#
_entry.id   ef71bbc145743ad1c5269c0c2320108c
#
_cell.length_a   1.000
_cell.length_b   1.000
_cell.length_c   1.000
_cell.angle_alpha   90.00
_cell.angle_beta   90.00
_cell.angle_gamma   90.00
#
_symmetry.space_group_name_H-M   'P 1'
#
loop_
_entity.id
_entity.type
_entity.pdbx_description
1 polymer ?
#
loop_
_entity_poly.entity_id
_entity_poly.type
_entity_poly.pdbx_seq_one_letter_code
_entity_poly.pdbx_strand_id
1 'polypeptide(L)'
;NSGKDSYTDGKVVVISSNTDDKLFNPTVGLALHEGSHCKLTDFEYVKDFLFSIPQEYINRAKEFGIDDYVVKTHLKNILNYVEDRRIDYYVFKTSPGYKAYYHSMYDKYFNSKIVDKALDSSEYTDETWESYEFRLINLTNKNSQLDA
;
A
#
# COMPACT_ATOMS: atom_id res chain seq x y z
N ASN A 1 10.25 -19.29 3.64
CA ASN A 1 9.35 -18.21 3.25
C ASN A 1 9.20 -18.22 1.75
N SER A 2 8.05 -18.65 1.32
CA SER A 2 7.68 -18.75 -0.09
C SER A 2 7.57 -17.34 -0.67
N GLY A 3 8.33 -17.05 -1.73
CA GLY A 3 8.37 -15.76 -2.42
C GLY A 3 7.07 -15.36 -3.09
N LYS A 4 6.04 -15.09 -2.28
CA LYS A 4 4.73 -14.64 -2.75
C LYS A 4 4.57 -13.12 -2.64
N ASP A 5 5.32 -12.47 -1.74
CA ASP A 5 5.19 -11.05 -1.47
C ASP A 5 6.34 -10.28 -2.14
N SER A 6 6.03 -9.12 -2.64
CA SER A 6 7.02 -8.17 -3.13
C SER A 6 7.09 -7.02 -2.12
N TYR A 7 8.29 -6.55 -1.83
CA TYR A 7 8.54 -5.48 -0.85
C TYR A 7 9.92 -4.86 -1.02
N THR A 8 10.15 -3.74 -0.38
CA THR A 8 11.47 -3.13 -0.25
C THR A 8 11.77 -2.68 1.17
N ASP A 9 13.06 -2.64 1.52
CA ASP A 9 13.60 -2.03 2.74
C ASP A 9 14.33 -0.70 2.48
N GLY A 10 14.17 -0.18 1.26
CA GLY A 10 14.85 1.03 0.79
C GLY A 10 16.23 0.78 0.16
N LYS A 11 16.76 -0.44 0.21
CA LYS A 11 18.06 -0.83 -0.38
C LYS A 11 17.92 -1.99 -1.35
N VAL A 12 17.03 -2.91 -1.04
CA VAL A 12 16.79 -4.13 -1.82
C VAL A 12 15.32 -4.19 -2.20
N VAL A 13 15.04 -4.49 -3.45
CA VAL A 13 13.69 -4.79 -3.93
C VAL A 13 13.57 -6.31 -4.08
N VAL A 14 12.60 -6.88 -3.38
CA VAL A 14 12.25 -8.30 -3.50
C VAL A 14 11.00 -8.42 -4.35
N ILE A 15 11.07 -9.22 -5.40
CA ILE A 15 9.95 -9.47 -6.31
C ILE A 15 9.61 -10.95 -6.30
N SER A 16 8.33 -11.28 -6.28
CA SER A 16 7.86 -12.65 -6.42
C SER A 16 8.41 -13.28 -7.70
N SER A 17 8.93 -14.50 -7.59
CA SER A 17 9.54 -15.24 -8.71
C SER A 17 8.55 -15.85 -9.70
N ASN A 18 7.25 -15.57 -9.60
CA ASN A 18 6.26 -16.07 -10.54
C ASN A 18 6.33 -15.27 -11.85
N THR A 19 7.00 -15.84 -12.83
CA THR A 19 7.32 -15.24 -14.13
C THR A 19 6.40 -15.72 -15.27
N ASP A 20 5.15 -16.10 -14.99
CA ASP A 20 4.17 -16.36 -16.06
C ASP A 20 4.05 -15.11 -16.94
N ASP A 21 4.07 -15.29 -18.27
CA ASP A 21 3.99 -14.21 -19.25
C ASP A 21 2.79 -13.28 -19.01
N LYS A 22 1.67 -13.82 -18.52
CA LYS A 22 0.47 -13.05 -18.16
C LYS A 22 0.68 -12.14 -16.94
N LEU A 23 1.69 -12.42 -16.13
CA LEU A 23 2.05 -11.66 -14.94
C LEU A 23 3.23 -10.71 -15.16
N PHE A 24 3.84 -10.75 -16.35
CA PHE A 24 5.02 -9.94 -16.63
C PHE A 24 4.77 -8.44 -16.41
N ASN A 25 3.76 -7.86 -17.08
CA ASN A 25 3.48 -6.43 -16.96
C ASN A 25 3.11 -6.01 -15.52
N PRO A 26 2.20 -6.69 -14.81
CA PRO A 26 1.95 -6.40 -13.40
C PRO A 26 3.19 -6.52 -12.52
N THR A 27 4.07 -7.49 -12.78
CA THR A 27 5.30 -7.67 -12.02
C THR A 27 6.29 -6.54 -12.28
N VAL A 28 6.41 -6.08 -13.53
CA VAL A 28 7.22 -4.91 -13.85
C VAL A 28 6.67 -3.66 -13.16
N GLY A 29 5.34 -3.47 -13.18
CA GLY A 29 4.68 -2.37 -12.46
C GLY A 29 5.00 -2.39 -10.97
N LEU A 30 4.93 -3.56 -10.34
CA LEU A 30 5.27 -3.73 -8.94
C LEU A 30 6.75 -3.46 -8.66
N ALA A 31 7.66 -3.93 -9.52
CA ALA A 31 9.10 -3.66 -9.41
C ALA A 31 9.42 -2.15 -9.52
N LEU A 32 8.72 -1.45 -10.39
CA LEU A 32 8.84 0.01 -10.53
C LEU A 32 8.32 0.74 -9.29
N HIS A 33 7.19 0.29 -8.74
CA HIS A 33 6.62 0.82 -7.51
C HIS A 33 7.59 0.65 -6.33
N GLU A 34 8.03 -0.56 -6.05
CA GLU A 34 9.00 -0.86 -4.98
C GLU A 34 10.35 -0.14 -5.18
N GLY A 35 10.84 -0.09 -6.42
CA GLY A 35 12.06 0.66 -6.77
C GLY A 35 11.90 2.17 -6.55
N SER A 36 10.68 2.70 -6.70
CA SER A 36 10.38 4.11 -6.43
C SER A 36 10.46 4.44 -4.95
N HIS A 37 10.07 3.52 -4.06
CA HIS A 37 10.29 3.67 -2.62
C HIS A 37 11.78 3.85 -2.29
N CYS A 38 12.66 3.05 -2.89
CA CYS A 38 14.10 3.17 -2.65
C CYS A 38 14.65 4.58 -2.94
N LYS A 39 14.04 5.30 -3.88
CA LYS A 39 14.49 6.62 -4.31
C LYS A 39 13.75 7.78 -3.65
N LEU A 40 12.46 7.61 -3.39
CA LEU A 40 11.55 8.70 -3.07
C LEU A 40 11.06 8.70 -1.62
N THR A 41 11.09 7.53 -0.95
CA THR A 41 10.63 7.41 0.44
C THR A 41 11.75 7.68 1.41
N ASP A 42 11.49 8.56 2.37
CA ASP A 42 12.36 8.80 3.51
C ASP A 42 12.02 7.81 4.63
N PHE A 43 12.71 6.67 4.64
CA PHE A 43 12.50 5.61 5.63
C PHE A 43 12.87 6.03 7.06
N GLU A 44 13.81 6.97 7.22
CA GLU A 44 14.14 7.53 8.53
C GLU A 44 12.99 8.37 9.06
N TYR A 45 12.39 9.23 8.21
CA TYR A 45 11.20 9.99 8.57
C TYR A 45 10.03 9.09 8.96
N VAL A 46 9.78 8.01 8.18
CA VAL A 46 8.71 7.04 8.50
C VAL A 46 8.92 6.43 9.88
N LYS A 47 10.15 6.06 10.20
CA LYS A 47 10.51 5.52 11.50
C LYS A 47 10.30 6.56 12.61
N ASP A 48 10.83 7.76 12.44
CA ASP A 48 10.72 8.83 13.43
C ASP A 48 9.28 9.25 13.67
N PHE A 49 8.46 9.30 12.63
CA PHE A 49 7.03 9.56 12.74
C PHE A 49 6.33 8.61 13.73
N LEU A 50 6.60 7.30 13.64
CA LEU A 50 6.01 6.30 14.52
C LEU A 50 6.46 6.43 15.99
N PHE A 51 7.62 7.05 16.24
CA PHE A 51 8.08 7.38 17.60
C PHE A 51 7.57 8.73 18.10
N SER A 52 7.13 9.61 17.21
CA SER A 52 6.64 10.96 17.54
C SER A 52 5.14 11.04 17.80
N ILE A 53 4.43 9.90 17.80
CA ILE A 53 2.98 9.86 18.05
C ILE A 53 2.69 10.47 19.42
N PRO A 54 1.85 11.52 19.51
CA PRO A 54 1.53 12.15 20.78
C PRO A 54 0.95 11.14 21.78
N GLN A 55 1.45 11.16 23.01
CA GLN A 55 1.10 10.20 24.04
C GLN A 55 -0.41 10.21 24.39
N GLU A 56 -1.08 11.32 24.15
CA GLU A 56 -2.53 11.45 24.36
C GLU A 56 -3.33 10.45 23.50
N TYR A 57 -2.94 10.22 22.24
CA TYR A 57 -3.60 9.25 21.37
C TYR A 57 -3.35 7.81 21.83
N ILE A 58 -2.14 7.54 22.28
CA ILE A 58 -1.78 6.23 22.85
C ILE A 58 -2.58 5.97 24.14
N ASN A 59 -2.66 6.97 25.02
CA ASN A 59 -3.42 6.84 26.28
C ASN A 59 -4.90 6.62 26.00
N ARG A 60 -5.47 7.36 25.06
CA ARG A 60 -6.87 7.18 24.66
C ARG A 60 -7.14 5.79 24.07
N ALA A 61 -6.24 5.27 23.26
CA ALA A 61 -6.36 3.91 22.73
C ALA A 61 -6.36 2.85 23.85
N LYS A 62 -5.51 3.04 24.87
CA LYS A 62 -5.45 2.16 26.06
C LYS A 62 -6.76 2.15 26.85
N GLU A 63 -7.48 3.26 26.93
CA GLU A 63 -8.81 3.31 27.57
C GLU A 63 -9.82 2.36 26.89
N PHE A 64 -9.61 2.08 25.61
CA PHE A 64 -10.40 1.11 24.82
C PHE A 64 -9.74 -0.27 24.74
N GLY A 65 -8.69 -0.55 25.53
CA GLY A 65 -8.00 -1.84 25.53
C GLY A 65 -7.10 -2.07 24.32
N ILE A 66 -6.72 -1.01 23.58
CA ILE A 66 -5.89 -1.09 22.39
C ILE A 66 -4.43 -0.82 22.76
N ASP A 67 -3.53 -1.74 22.46
CA ASP A 67 -2.11 -1.61 22.75
C ASP A 67 -1.38 -0.62 21.82
N ASP A 68 -0.30 -0.01 22.32
CA ASP A 68 0.59 0.88 21.56
C ASP A 68 1.03 0.26 20.21
N TYR A 69 1.33 -1.03 20.22
CA TYR A 69 1.77 -1.74 19.01
C TYR A 69 0.68 -1.74 17.94
N VAL A 70 -0.56 -1.97 18.33
CA VAL A 70 -1.72 -1.97 17.40
C VAL A 70 -1.90 -0.60 16.78
N VAL A 71 -1.87 0.47 17.60
CA VAL A 71 -1.97 1.86 17.12
C VAL A 71 -0.86 2.16 16.11
N LYS A 72 0.38 1.83 16.44
CA LYS A 72 1.54 2.07 15.56
C LYS A 72 1.45 1.29 14.27
N THR A 73 0.95 0.06 14.31
CA THR A 73 0.76 -0.78 13.11
C THR A 73 -0.26 -0.16 12.15
N HIS A 74 -1.42 0.26 12.66
CA HIS A 74 -2.45 0.90 11.84
C HIS A 74 -1.97 2.24 11.25
N LEU A 75 -1.30 3.08 12.05
CA LEU A 75 -0.74 4.32 11.55
C LEU A 75 0.34 4.10 10.49
N LYS A 76 1.17 3.08 10.65
CA LYS A 76 2.15 2.69 9.63
C LYS A 76 1.46 2.28 8.32
N ASN A 77 0.40 1.48 8.40
CA ASN A 77 -0.35 1.06 7.22
C ASN A 77 -0.96 2.26 6.49
N ILE A 78 -1.60 3.17 7.23
CA ILE A 78 -2.17 4.41 6.65
C ILE A 78 -1.07 5.26 6.00
N LEU A 79 0.06 5.43 6.68
CA LEU A 79 1.19 6.18 6.13
C LEU A 79 1.72 5.55 4.84
N ASN A 80 1.83 4.21 4.78
CA ASN A 80 2.19 3.51 3.57
C ASN A 80 1.21 3.80 2.43
N TYR A 81 -0.11 3.75 2.67
CA TYR A 81 -1.11 4.04 1.63
C TYR A 81 -0.98 5.45 1.06
N VAL A 82 -0.70 6.44 1.91
CA VAL A 82 -0.46 7.82 1.47
C VAL A 82 0.84 7.92 0.68
N GLU A 83 1.89 7.27 1.16
CA GLU A 83 3.20 7.28 0.50
C GLU A 83 3.16 6.59 -0.86
N ASP A 84 2.48 5.44 -0.98
CA ASP A 84 2.27 4.74 -2.24
C ASP A 84 1.61 5.66 -3.28
N ARG A 85 0.57 6.39 -2.88
CA ARG A 85 -0.09 7.36 -3.76
C ARG A 85 0.84 8.48 -4.18
N ARG A 86 1.65 9.00 -3.25
CA ARG A 86 2.61 10.08 -3.51
C ARG A 86 3.67 9.67 -4.51
N ILE A 87 4.30 8.49 -4.32
CA ILE A 87 5.36 8.01 -5.21
C ILE A 87 4.82 7.64 -6.59
N ASP A 88 3.67 6.96 -6.65
CA ASP A 88 3.03 6.61 -7.91
C ASP A 88 2.66 7.84 -8.72
N TYR A 89 2.06 8.84 -8.09
CA TYR A 89 1.77 10.11 -8.74
C TYR A 89 3.04 10.78 -9.30
N TYR A 90 4.13 10.76 -8.53
CA TYR A 90 5.41 11.31 -8.99
C TYR A 90 5.92 10.58 -10.24
N VAL A 91 5.89 9.24 -10.25
CA VAL A 91 6.33 8.43 -11.41
C VAL A 91 5.44 8.69 -12.61
N PHE A 92 4.13 8.78 -12.44
CA PHE A 92 3.19 9.09 -13.51
C PHE A 92 3.47 10.45 -14.17
N LYS A 93 3.86 11.46 -13.38
CA LYS A 93 4.20 12.79 -13.89
C LYS A 93 5.56 12.84 -14.58
N THR A 94 6.57 12.16 -14.00
CA THR A 94 7.96 12.31 -14.45
C THR A 94 8.39 11.25 -15.45
N SER A 95 7.70 10.11 -15.49
CA SER A 95 8.10 8.94 -16.28
C SER A 95 6.91 8.28 -16.97
N PRO A 96 6.19 9.00 -17.85
CA PRO A 96 4.92 8.53 -18.44
C PRO A 96 5.07 7.24 -19.26
N GLY A 97 6.26 6.88 -19.70
CA GLY A 97 6.51 5.62 -20.40
C GLY A 97 6.25 4.37 -19.56
N TYR A 98 6.16 4.50 -18.24
CA TYR A 98 5.88 3.37 -17.34
C TYR A 98 4.39 3.20 -17.00
N LYS A 99 3.52 4.10 -17.42
CA LYS A 99 2.10 4.09 -17.09
C LYS A 99 1.41 2.76 -17.39
N ALA A 100 1.67 2.15 -18.53
CA ALA A 100 1.05 0.88 -18.91
C ALA A 100 1.35 -0.27 -17.92
N TYR A 101 2.55 -0.30 -17.34
CA TYR A 101 2.92 -1.28 -16.32
C TYR A 101 2.19 -1.04 -15.01
N TYR A 102 2.09 0.23 -14.59
CA TYR A 102 1.31 0.61 -13.40
C TYR A 102 -0.17 0.27 -13.57
N HIS A 103 -0.79 0.60 -14.70
CA HIS A 103 -2.17 0.19 -14.98
C HIS A 103 -2.36 -1.32 -14.89
N SER A 104 -1.46 -2.09 -15.48
CA SER A 104 -1.52 -3.56 -15.38
C SER A 104 -1.39 -4.06 -13.94
N MET A 105 -0.57 -3.41 -13.12
CA MET A 105 -0.44 -3.71 -11.69
C MET A 105 -1.74 -3.37 -10.94
N TYR A 106 -2.29 -2.17 -11.15
CA TYR A 106 -3.53 -1.75 -10.50
C TYR A 106 -4.72 -2.62 -10.88
N ASP A 107 -4.85 -2.98 -12.17
CA ASP A 107 -5.91 -3.87 -12.64
C ASP A 107 -5.84 -5.24 -12.00
N LYS A 108 -4.64 -5.74 -11.77
CA LYS A 108 -4.47 -7.04 -11.10
C LYS A 108 -4.77 -6.99 -9.62
N TYR A 109 -4.28 -5.98 -8.90
CA TYR A 109 -4.30 -5.99 -7.44
C TYR A 109 -5.49 -5.25 -6.83
N PHE A 110 -6.00 -4.19 -7.47
CA PHE A 110 -7.05 -3.33 -6.92
C PHE A 110 -8.35 -3.33 -7.74
N ASN A 111 -8.29 -3.59 -9.05
CA ASN A 111 -9.46 -3.61 -9.94
C ASN A 111 -9.91 -5.03 -10.27
N SER A 112 -9.46 -6.05 -9.55
CA SER A 112 -9.84 -7.42 -9.80
C SER A 112 -11.25 -7.72 -9.29
N LYS A 113 -11.95 -8.66 -9.95
CA LYS A 113 -13.28 -9.13 -9.53
C LYS A 113 -13.31 -9.72 -8.11
N ILE A 114 -12.16 -10.20 -7.60
CA ILE A 114 -12.04 -10.72 -6.24
C ILE A 114 -12.13 -9.56 -5.25
N VAL A 115 -11.44 -8.45 -5.52
CA VAL A 115 -11.50 -7.24 -4.70
C VAL A 115 -12.90 -6.65 -4.74
N ASP A 116 -13.55 -6.59 -5.91
CA ASP A 116 -14.92 -6.10 -6.05
C ASP A 116 -15.90 -6.91 -5.17
N LYS A 117 -15.83 -8.23 -5.27
CA LYS A 117 -16.66 -9.12 -4.44
C LYS A 117 -16.39 -8.95 -2.94
N ALA A 118 -15.14 -8.75 -2.54
CA ALA A 118 -14.80 -8.54 -1.15
C ALA A 118 -15.35 -7.20 -0.64
N LEU A 119 -15.22 -6.13 -1.43
CA LEU A 119 -15.79 -4.81 -1.08
C LEU A 119 -17.32 -4.82 -0.94
N ASP A 120 -18.00 -5.68 -1.70
CA ASP A 120 -19.46 -5.85 -1.65
C ASP A 120 -19.91 -6.87 -0.58
N SER A 121 -18.96 -7.56 0.05
CA SER A 121 -19.30 -8.58 1.06
C SER A 121 -19.60 -7.98 2.43
N SER A 122 -20.36 -8.73 3.26
CA SER A 122 -20.58 -8.36 4.65
C SER A 122 -19.33 -8.41 5.51
N GLU A 123 -18.30 -9.14 5.10
CA GLU A 123 -17.02 -9.28 5.82
C GLU A 123 -16.31 -7.94 6.03
N TYR A 124 -16.42 -7.02 5.08
CA TYR A 124 -15.76 -5.71 5.13
C TYR A 124 -16.73 -4.53 5.29
N THR A 125 -17.91 -4.77 5.87
CA THR A 125 -18.89 -3.72 6.19
C THR A 125 -19.01 -3.42 7.67
N ASP A 126 -18.42 -4.26 8.52
CA ASP A 126 -18.41 -4.06 9.97
C ASP A 126 -17.47 -2.92 10.37
N GLU A 127 -17.74 -2.29 11.50
CA GLU A 127 -16.90 -1.20 12.05
C GLU A 127 -15.67 -1.77 12.78
N THR A 128 -14.80 -2.44 12.01
CA THR A 128 -13.51 -2.97 12.48
C THR A 128 -12.34 -2.28 11.77
N TRP A 129 -11.15 -2.31 12.37
CA TRP A 129 -9.94 -1.77 11.74
C TRP A 129 -9.63 -2.46 10.42
N GLU A 130 -9.77 -3.77 10.37
CA GLU A 130 -9.54 -4.59 9.18
C GLU A 130 -10.45 -4.17 8.02
N SER A 131 -11.73 -3.94 8.31
CA SER A 131 -12.70 -3.45 7.33
C SER A 131 -12.32 -2.05 6.83
N TYR A 132 -11.99 -1.13 7.72
CA TYR A 132 -11.60 0.22 7.35
C TYR A 132 -10.33 0.24 6.50
N GLU A 133 -9.28 -0.47 6.91
CA GLU A 133 -8.02 -0.52 6.17
C GLU A 133 -8.19 -1.17 4.80
N PHE A 134 -8.90 -2.28 4.72
CA PHE A 134 -9.19 -2.96 3.46
C PHE A 134 -9.94 -2.04 2.49
N ARG A 135 -10.96 -1.34 2.97
CA ARG A 135 -11.74 -0.41 2.15
C ARG A 135 -10.93 0.82 1.77
N LEU A 136 -10.19 1.38 2.71
CA LEU A 136 -9.35 2.56 2.46
C LEU A 136 -8.37 2.30 1.32
N ILE A 137 -7.56 1.25 1.40
CA ILE A 137 -6.56 0.96 0.38
C ILE A 137 -7.20 0.62 -0.98
N ASN A 138 -8.22 -0.22 -0.98
CA ASN A 138 -8.81 -0.68 -2.23
C ASN A 138 -9.61 0.42 -2.93
N LEU A 139 -10.45 1.17 -2.20
CA LEU A 139 -11.25 2.25 -2.79
C LEU A 139 -10.38 3.43 -3.24
N THR A 140 -9.33 3.76 -2.50
CA THR A 140 -8.40 4.82 -2.88
C THR A 140 -7.66 4.45 -4.17
N ASN A 141 -7.16 3.22 -4.27
CA ASN A 141 -6.44 2.76 -5.45
C ASN A 141 -7.35 2.51 -6.65
N LYS A 142 -8.52 1.91 -6.44
CA LYS A 142 -9.51 1.67 -7.50
C LYS A 142 -10.00 2.95 -8.17
N ASN A 143 -10.21 4.00 -7.37
CA ASN A 143 -10.71 5.29 -7.86
C ASN A 143 -9.56 6.27 -8.17
N SER A 144 -8.31 5.83 -8.13
CA SER A 144 -7.20 6.72 -8.41
C SER A 144 -7.15 7.06 -9.90
N GLN A 145 -7.41 8.32 -10.21
CA GLN A 145 -7.21 8.86 -11.54
C GLN A 145 -5.75 9.29 -11.69
N LEU A 146 -4.86 8.30 -11.83
CA LEU A 146 -3.43 8.58 -11.96
C LEU A 146 -3.09 9.39 -13.22
N ASP A 147 -3.98 9.38 -14.21
CA ASP A 147 -3.83 10.13 -15.46
C ASP A 147 -4.43 11.54 -15.42
N ALA A 148 -5.11 11.90 -14.35
CA ALA A 148 -5.76 13.22 -14.23
C ALA A 148 -4.82 14.29 -13.72
#